data_a9178c5216b12bd17a2fe3ba5974f527
#
_entry.id   a9178c5216b12bd17a2fe3ba5974f527
#
_cell.length_a   1.000
_cell.length_b   1.000
_cell.length_c   1.000
_cell.angle_alpha   90.00
_cell.angle_beta   90.00
_cell.angle_gamma   90.00
#
_symmetry.space_group_name_H-M   'P 1'
#
loop_
_entity.id
_entity.type
_entity.pdbx_description
1 polymer ?
#
loop_
_entity_poly.entity_id
_entity_poly.type
_entity_poly.pdbx_seq_one_letter_code
_entity_poly.pdbx_strand_id
1 'polypeptide(L)'
;GCYMSVNDDAIALKGGKGPWADQDPDNGGNCDIIIEDCTFGFCHGVLTCGSESIYNHNIILRRCDLDQAKRLLWLKMRPDTPQQYKYILVEDIKGNVRNCIFIAPWTQFYDLKDRKDMPVSYSSYITMRNIRLDCDSFFAVEKSNQYKLSNFCFDNLAIKAKKDVKIDENIIDSLIIRKVEITKVN
;
A
#
# COMPACT_ATOMS: atom_id res chain seq x y z
N GLY A 1 -20.62 -1.74 4.69
CA GLY A 1 -20.77 -1.54 3.26
C GLY A 1 -21.00 -0.09 2.87
N CYS A 2 -20.11 0.46 2.05
CA CYS A 2 -20.20 1.83 1.52
C CYS A 2 -19.86 1.83 0.04
N TYR A 3 -20.39 2.79 -0.72
CA TYR A 3 -19.87 3.16 -2.03
C TYR A 3 -19.04 4.44 -1.90
N MET A 4 -17.80 4.42 -2.42
CA MET A 4 -16.89 5.56 -2.37
C MET A 4 -16.34 5.86 -3.77
N SER A 5 -16.58 7.09 -4.25
CA SER A 5 -15.97 7.61 -5.48
C SER A 5 -15.55 9.05 -5.22
N VAL A 6 -14.24 9.30 -5.22
CA VAL A 6 -13.67 10.57 -4.75
C VAL A 6 -12.47 10.98 -5.62
N ASN A 7 -12.17 12.28 -5.66
CA ASN A 7 -11.05 12.80 -6.45
C ASN A 7 -9.67 12.70 -5.74
N ASP A 8 -9.59 11.99 -4.63
CA ASP A 8 -8.36 11.73 -3.88
C ASP A 8 -8.39 10.29 -3.33
N ASP A 9 -7.66 9.99 -2.27
CA ASP A 9 -7.65 8.67 -1.63
C ASP A 9 -9.01 8.39 -0.96
N ALA A 10 -9.59 7.22 -1.17
CA ALA A 10 -10.84 6.82 -0.54
C ALA A 10 -10.65 6.57 0.95
N ILE A 11 -9.65 5.78 1.31
CA ILE A 11 -9.25 5.55 2.70
C ILE A 11 -7.79 5.98 2.84
N ALA A 12 -7.53 7.03 3.61
CA ALA A 12 -6.20 7.54 3.88
C ALA A 12 -5.88 7.47 5.38
N LEU A 13 -4.90 6.65 5.73
CA LEU A 13 -4.42 6.48 7.09
C LEU A 13 -3.35 7.53 7.38
N LYS A 14 -3.63 8.43 8.32
CA LYS A 14 -2.80 9.58 8.68
C LYS A 14 -2.39 9.51 10.15
N GLY A 15 -1.46 10.35 10.62
CA GLY A 15 -1.05 10.35 12.01
C GLY A 15 0.36 10.93 12.25
N GLY A 16 0.76 11.91 11.47
CA GLY A 16 2.00 12.65 11.70
C GLY A 16 3.03 12.55 10.57
N LYS A 17 3.90 13.53 10.49
CA LYS A 17 5.01 13.59 9.53
C LYS A 17 6.20 14.37 10.10
N GLY A 18 7.31 14.20 9.44
CA GLY A 18 8.55 14.91 9.70
C GLY A 18 9.59 14.03 10.39
N PRO A 19 10.82 14.49 10.44
CA PRO A 19 11.94 13.65 10.86
C PRO A 19 11.88 13.20 12.32
N TRP A 20 11.17 13.93 13.16
CA TRP A 20 11.03 13.65 14.59
C TRP A 20 9.62 13.20 14.98
N ALA A 21 8.82 12.81 13.99
CA ALA A 21 7.40 12.51 14.22
C ALA A 21 7.16 11.31 15.16
N ASP A 22 8.08 10.35 15.22
CA ASP A 22 8.06 9.21 16.12
C ASP A 22 8.38 9.55 17.59
N GLN A 23 8.86 10.76 17.85
CA GLN A 23 9.18 11.27 19.19
C GLN A 23 8.11 12.24 19.72
N ASP A 24 7.16 12.62 18.90
CA ASP A 24 6.08 13.52 19.26
C ASP A 24 4.91 12.70 19.85
N PRO A 25 4.59 12.86 21.14
CA PRO A 25 3.54 12.09 21.80
C PRO A 25 2.12 12.42 21.27
N ASP A 26 1.95 13.53 20.58
CA ASP A 26 0.68 13.92 19.99
C ASP A 26 0.43 13.25 18.61
N ASN A 27 1.46 12.64 18.03
CA ASN A 27 1.33 11.87 16.80
C ASN A 27 0.76 10.47 17.09
N GLY A 28 -0.43 10.22 16.56
CA GLY A 28 -1.09 8.92 16.67
C GLY A 28 -0.73 7.95 15.56
N GLY A 29 -1.01 6.68 15.82
CA GLY A 29 -1.04 5.63 14.80
C GLY A 29 -2.47 5.23 14.44
N ASN A 30 -2.59 4.48 13.35
CA ASN A 30 -3.85 3.84 12.97
C ASN A 30 -3.73 2.34 13.25
N CYS A 31 -4.63 1.79 14.05
CA CYS A 31 -4.63 0.37 14.37
C CYS A 31 -6.03 -0.21 14.45
N ASP A 32 -6.10 -1.51 14.27
CA ASP A 32 -7.33 -2.30 14.43
C ASP A 32 -8.50 -1.81 13.57
N ILE A 33 -8.22 -1.49 12.30
CA ILE A 33 -9.20 -0.97 11.34
C ILE A 33 -9.63 -2.08 10.39
N ILE A 34 -10.94 -2.27 10.25
CA ILE A 34 -11.54 -3.18 9.28
C ILE A 34 -12.37 -2.37 8.29
N ILE A 35 -12.06 -2.50 7.00
CA ILE A 35 -12.80 -1.94 5.87
C ILE A 35 -13.37 -3.13 5.09
N GLU A 36 -14.68 -3.24 5.02
CA GLU A 36 -15.31 -4.43 4.43
C GLU A 36 -16.63 -4.15 3.70
N ASP A 37 -16.92 -5.01 2.75
CA ASP A 37 -18.19 -5.01 2.00
C ASP A 37 -18.45 -3.66 1.29
N CYS A 38 -17.37 -3.04 0.78
CA CYS A 38 -17.40 -1.73 0.13
C CYS A 38 -17.20 -1.84 -1.38
N THR A 39 -17.75 -0.88 -2.10
CA THR A 39 -17.46 -0.67 -3.52
C THR A 39 -16.70 0.64 -3.68
N PHE A 40 -15.56 0.58 -4.37
CA PHE A 40 -14.73 1.74 -4.67
C PHE A 40 -14.83 2.08 -6.16
N GLY A 41 -15.42 3.22 -6.47
CA GLY A 41 -15.40 3.85 -7.78
C GLY A 41 -14.06 4.53 -8.02
N PHE A 42 -14.07 5.63 -8.79
CA PHE A 42 -12.84 6.39 -9.03
C PHE A 42 -12.26 6.92 -7.71
N CYS A 43 -10.98 6.61 -7.48
CA CYS A 43 -10.18 7.19 -6.38
C CYS A 43 -8.68 7.06 -6.69
N HIS A 44 -7.85 7.86 -6.02
CA HIS A 44 -6.40 7.78 -6.19
C HIS A 44 -5.79 6.57 -5.47
N GLY A 45 -6.28 6.23 -4.30
CA GLY A 45 -5.93 5.04 -3.54
C GLY A 45 -7.14 4.49 -2.81
N VAL A 46 -7.37 3.19 -2.88
CA VAL A 46 -8.42 2.52 -2.11
C VAL A 46 -8.01 2.47 -0.64
N LEU A 47 -6.87 1.85 -0.37
CA LEU A 47 -6.22 1.88 0.95
C LEU A 47 -4.85 2.53 0.80
N THR A 48 -4.71 3.73 1.34
CA THR A 48 -3.48 4.50 1.32
C THR A 48 -2.91 4.65 2.72
N CYS A 49 -1.69 4.18 2.92
CA CYS A 49 -0.91 4.43 4.13
C CYS A 49 -0.03 5.67 3.89
N GLY A 50 -0.33 6.74 4.59
CA GLY A 50 0.45 7.98 4.49
C GLY A 50 -0.19 9.03 3.55
N SER A 51 0.61 9.97 3.05
CA SER A 51 2.05 10.17 3.32
C SER A 51 2.37 10.62 4.76
N GLU A 52 1.48 11.40 5.38
CA GLU A 52 1.60 11.88 6.76
C GLU A 52 1.09 10.81 7.73
N SER A 53 1.83 9.73 7.90
CA SER A 53 1.52 8.66 8.85
C SER A 53 2.81 8.01 9.32
N ILE A 54 2.96 7.86 10.63
CA ILE A 54 4.14 7.23 11.23
C ILE A 54 3.92 5.75 11.52
N TYR A 55 2.67 5.36 11.80
CA TYR A 55 2.37 4.01 12.24
C TYR A 55 0.99 3.54 11.77
N ASN A 56 0.95 2.45 11.03
CA ASN A 56 -0.28 1.74 10.66
C ASN A 56 -0.11 0.25 10.98
N HIS A 57 -1.05 -0.31 11.73
CA HIS A 57 -0.92 -1.65 12.26
C HIS A 57 -2.28 -2.36 12.34
N ASN A 58 -2.29 -3.63 11.93
CA ASN A 58 -3.49 -4.46 12.00
C ASN A 58 -4.67 -3.87 11.21
N ILE A 59 -4.44 -3.66 9.91
CA ILE A 59 -5.43 -3.08 9.00
C ILE A 59 -5.95 -4.17 8.07
N ILE A 60 -7.26 -4.29 7.94
CA ILE A 60 -7.91 -5.27 7.08
C ILE A 60 -8.79 -4.57 6.06
N LEU A 61 -8.55 -4.83 4.78
CA LEU A 61 -9.43 -4.48 3.67
C LEU A 61 -9.94 -5.77 3.04
N ARG A 62 -11.24 -6.01 3.08
CA ARG A 62 -11.78 -7.29 2.60
C ARG A 62 -13.17 -7.21 1.97
N ARG A 63 -13.46 -8.16 1.09
CA ARG A 63 -14.76 -8.32 0.41
C ARG A 63 -15.20 -7.03 -0.26
N CYS A 64 -14.31 -6.47 -1.09
CA CYS A 64 -14.57 -5.20 -1.75
C CYS A 64 -14.51 -5.33 -3.27
N ASP A 65 -15.31 -4.52 -3.93
CA ASP A 65 -15.36 -4.40 -5.38
C ASP A 65 -14.68 -3.10 -5.83
N LEU A 66 -13.90 -3.17 -6.92
CA LEU A 66 -13.20 -2.02 -7.48
C LEU A 66 -13.73 -1.67 -8.86
N ASP A 67 -14.03 -0.38 -9.07
CA ASP A 67 -14.38 0.17 -10.36
C ASP A 67 -13.58 1.44 -10.62
N GLN A 68 -12.57 1.34 -11.50
CA GLN A 68 -11.70 2.44 -11.93
C GLN A 68 -10.81 3.10 -10.85
N ALA A 69 -10.50 2.41 -9.77
CA ALA A 69 -9.54 2.92 -8.78
C ALA A 69 -8.11 3.01 -9.38
N LYS A 70 -7.33 4.01 -8.98
CA LYS A 70 -5.95 4.12 -9.46
C LYS A 70 -5.00 3.16 -8.74
N ARG A 71 -5.15 2.94 -7.43
CA ARG A 71 -4.29 2.03 -6.64
C ARG A 71 -5.12 1.27 -5.61
N LEU A 72 -4.92 -0.04 -5.49
CA LEU A 72 -5.59 -0.81 -4.44
C LEU A 72 -4.88 -0.62 -3.10
N LEU A 73 -3.60 -0.97 -3.03
CA LEU A 73 -2.77 -0.72 -1.85
C LEU A 73 -1.66 0.27 -2.20
N TRP A 74 -1.66 1.40 -1.54
CA TRP A 74 -0.66 2.44 -1.74
C TRP A 74 0.09 2.73 -0.45
N LEU A 75 1.39 2.43 -0.43
CA LEU A 75 2.27 2.79 0.68
C LEU A 75 3.12 4.00 0.25
N LYS A 76 2.77 5.17 0.78
CA LYS A 76 3.49 6.42 0.52
C LYS A 76 4.67 6.52 1.51
N MET A 77 5.84 6.10 1.06
CA MET A 77 7.04 6.01 1.90
C MET A 77 7.81 7.33 1.85
N ARG A 78 7.73 8.11 2.91
CA ARG A 78 8.43 9.41 2.99
C ARG A 78 9.87 9.23 3.43
N PRO A 79 10.85 9.85 2.73
CA PRO A 79 12.24 9.81 3.17
C PRO A 79 12.56 10.70 4.37
N ASP A 80 11.66 11.63 4.73
CA ASP A 80 11.82 12.53 5.87
C ASP A 80 11.01 12.14 7.11
N THR A 81 10.37 10.98 7.10
CA THR A 81 9.47 10.56 8.19
C THR A 81 9.74 9.10 8.54
N PRO A 82 10.00 8.75 9.79
CA PRO A 82 10.13 7.37 10.22
C PRO A 82 8.76 6.71 10.22
N GLN A 83 8.50 5.83 9.25
CA GLN A 83 7.19 5.19 9.07
C GLN A 83 7.27 3.70 9.32
N GLN A 84 6.22 3.14 9.90
CA GLN A 84 6.07 1.70 10.10
C GLN A 84 4.65 1.26 9.72
N TYR A 85 4.54 0.46 8.67
CA TYR A 85 3.28 -0.11 8.21
C TYR A 85 3.35 -1.63 8.32
N LYS A 86 2.56 -2.23 9.22
CA LYS A 86 2.67 -3.66 9.56
C LYS A 86 1.32 -4.33 9.65
N TYR A 87 1.30 -5.63 9.37
CA TYR A 87 0.11 -6.46 9.51
C TYR A 87 -1.10 -5.90 8.75
N ILE A 88 -0.90 -5.70 7.44
CA ILE A 88 -1.97 -5.26 6.53
C ILE A 88 -2.45 -6.46 5.73
N LEU A 89 -3.74 -6.74 5.82
CA LEU A 89 -4.40 -7.78 5.05
C LEU A 89 -5.32 -7.16 4.00
N VAL A 90 -5.12 -7.54 2.74
CA VAL A 90 -6.01 -7.20 1.63
C VAL A 90 -6.52 -8.51 1.06
N GLU A 91 -7.82 -8.79 1.21
CA GLU A 91 -8.37 -10.08 0.81
C GLU A 91 -9.75 -9.99 0.15
N ASP A 92 -10.07 -10.99 -0.66
CA ASP A 92 -11.38 -11.12 -1.32
C ASP A 92 -11.75 -9.85 -2.12
N ILE A 93 -10.83 -9.40 -2.98
CA ILE A 93 -10.98 -8.20 -3.81
C ILE A 93 -11.17 -8.61 -5.27
N LYS A 94 -12.08 -7.91 -5.95
CA LYS A 94 -12.27 -8.10 -7.40
C LYS A 94 -12.54 -6.78 -8.11
N GLY A 95 -12.38 -6.76 -9.43
CA GLY A 95 -12.71 -5.62 -10.29
C GLY A 95 -11.53 -5.04 -11.06
N ASN A 96 -11.49 -3.72 -11.20
CA ASN A 96 -10.54 -3.03 -12.04
C ASN A 96 -9.74 -2.00 -11.26
N VAL A 97 -8.43 -1.96 -11.47
CA VAL A 97 -7.55 -1.01 -10.83
C VAL A 97 -6.36 -0.68 -11.74
N ARG A 98 -5.82 0.53 -11.66
CA ARG A 98 -4.61 0.83 -12.43
C ARG A 98 -3.38 0.10 -11.87
N ASN A 99 -3.12 0.19 -10.57
CA ASN A 99 -2.03 -0.52 -9.90
C ASN A 99 -2.55 -1.32 -8.71
N CYS A 100 -2.22 -2.60 -8.62
CA CYS A 100 -2.66 -3.42 -7.50
C CYS A 100 -1.88 -3.06 -6.23
N ILE A 101 -0.55 -3.15 -6.24
CA ILE A 101 0.30 -2.65 -5.17
C ILE A 101 1.22 -1.55 -5.70
N PHE A 102 1.27 -0.42 -5.02
CA PHE A 102 2.12 0.71 -5.38
C PHE A 102 2.93 1.18 -4.17
N ILE A 103 4.25 1.12 -4.29
CA ILE A 103 5.18 1.57 -3.24
C ILE A 103 6.31 2.36 -3.92
N ALA A 104 6.46 3.61 -3.52
CA ALA A 104 7.52 4.47 -4.04
C ALA A 104 7.88 5.55 -3.00
N PRO A 105 9.06 6.14 -3.09
CA PRO A 105 9.41 7.30 -2.27
C PRO A 105 8.42 8.45 -2.53
N TRP A 106 7.92 9.05 -1.45
CA TRP A 106 7.02 10.19 -1.52
C TRP A 106 7.74 11.45 -1.04
N THR A 107 8.13 12.30 -1.98
CA THR A 107 9.00 13.46 -1.71
C THR A 107 8.27 14.80 -1.67
N GLN A 108 6.95 14.81 -1.82
CA GLN A 108 6.18 16.05 -1.75
C GLN A 108 6.31 16.70 -0.36
N PHE A 109 6.69 17.95 -0.32
CA PHE A 109 6.96 18.68 0.93
C PHE A 109 8.03 18.00 1.81
N TYR A 110 9.09 17.49 1.16
CA TYR A 110 10.23 16.90 1.85
C TYR A 110 10.97 17.95 2.70
N ASP A 111 11.19 17.65 3.97
CA ASP A 111 11.95 18.49 4.88
C ASP A 111 12.54 17.67 6.03
N LEU A 112 13.84 17.53 6.06
CA LEU A 112 14.56 16.87 7.16
C LEU A 112 14.76 17.77 8.39
N LYS A 113 14.44 19.06 8.27
CA LYS A 113 14.74 20.05 9.30
C LYS A 113 16.22 19.94 9.72
N ASP A 114 16.47 19.77 10.99
CA ASP A 114 17.84 19.68 11.53
C ASP A 114 18.35 18.23 11.64
N ARG A 115 17.60 17.23 11.19
CA ARG A 115 18.02 15.84 11.24
C ARG A 115 19.12 15.57 10.23
N LYS A 116 20.29 15.11 10.70
CA LYS A 116 21.46 14.83 9.84
C LYS A 116 21.36 13.51 9.10
N ASP A 117 20.69 12.53 9.69
CA ASP A 117 20.46 11.21 9.09
C ASP A 117 19.03 11.12 8.56
N MET A 118 18.90 10.48 7.41
CA MET A 118 17.59 10.23 6.81
C MET A 118 16.92 9.06 7.52
N PRO A 119 15.68 9.19 8.02
CA PRO A 119 15.00 8.07 8.63
C PRO A 119 14.71 6.97 7.60
N VAL A 120 14.76 5.72 8.04
CA VAL A 120 14.39 4.57 7.23
C VAL A 120 13.01 4.10 7.64
N SER A 121 12.12 3.97 6.66
CA SER A 121 10.77 3.45 6.86
C SER A 121 10.70 1.95 6.66
N TYR A 122 9.73 1.31 7.29
CA TYR A 122 9.57 -0.15 7.24
C TYR A 122 8.12 -0.51 6.89
N SER A 123 7.95 -1.44 5.96
CA SER A 123 6.66 -2.09 5.73
C SER A 123 6.81 -3.60 5.77
N SER A 124 6.03 -4.28 6.61
CA SER A 124 6.19 -5.71 6.83
C SER A 124 4.88 -6.42 7.17
N TYR A 125 4.89 -7.74 6.97
CA TYR A 125 3.73 -8.60 7.22
C TYR A 125 2.48 -8.12 6.46
N ILE A 126 2.67 -7.91 5.15
CA ILE A 126 1.58 -7.50 4.25
C ILE A 126 1.13 -8.74 3.46
N THR A 127 -0.14 -9.06 3.59
CA THR A 127 -0.75 -10.20 2.90
C THR A 127 -1.80 -9.71 1.91
N MET A 128 -1.69 -10.16 0.67
CA MET A 128 -2.70 -10.00 -0.36
C MET A 128 -3.17 -11.39 -0.78
N ARG A 129 -4.46 -11.71 -0.60
CA ARG A 129 -4.97 -13.03 -0.92
C ARG A 129 -6.38 -13.03 -1.52
N ASN A 130 -6.69 -14.06 -2.30
CA ASN A 130 -8.00 -14.22 -2.95
C ASN A 130 -8.39 -13.00 -3.79
N ILE A 131 -7.49 -12.52 -4.66
CA ILE A 131 -7.70 -11.29 -5.43
C ILE A 131 -7.86 -11.64 -6.91
N ARG A 132 -8.87 -11.05 -7.56
CA ARG A 132 -9.12 -11.17 -9.00
C ARG A 132 -9.25 -9.79 -9.61
N LEU A 133 -8.24 -9.32 -10.33
CA LEU A 133 -8.19 -7.97 -10.86
C LEU A 133 -7.75 -7.93 -12.32
N ASP A 134 -8.35 -7.01 -13.05
CA ASP A 134 -7.81 -6.46 -14.28
C ASP A 134 -7.08 -5.16 -13.94
N CYS A 135 -5.80 -5.02 -14.37
CA CYS A 135 -5.00 -3.85 -13.99
C CYS A 135 -4.01 -3.44 -15.10
N ASP A 136 -3.41 -2.25 -14.95
CA ASP A 136 -2.27 -1.88 -15.78
C ASP A 136 -1.01 -2.58 -15.27
N SER A 137 -0.77 -2.58 -13.96
CA SER A 137 0.37 -3.25 -13.33
C SER A 137 -0.02 -3.86 -11.98
N PHE A 138 0.40 -5.10 -11.76
CA PHE A 138 0.24 -5.74 -10.44
C PHE A 138 1.25 -5.21 -9.43
N PHE A 139 2.53 -5.20 -9.81
CA PHE A 139 3.64 -4.91 -8.90
C PHE A 139 4.36 -3.64 -9.33
N ALA A 140 3.88 -2.48 -8.87
CA ALA A 140 4.48 -1.18 -9.10
C ALA A 140 5.26 -0.74 -7.84
N VAL A 141 6.34 -1.44 -7.55
CA VAL A 141 7.17 -1.24 -6.36
C VAL A 141 8.56 -0.81 -6.79
N GLU A 142 8.98 0.37 -6.34
CA GLU A 142 10.31 0.90 -6.61
C GLU A 142 11.31 0.38 -5.57
N LYS A 143 12.52 0.05 -6.02
CA LYS A 143 13.63 -0.25 -5.11
C LYS A 143 14.19 1.05 -4.53
N SER A 144 14.33 1.11 -3.21
CA SER A 144 14.86 2.29 -2.53
C SER A 144 15.65 1.90 -1.29
N ASN A 145 16.66 2.70 -0.95
CA ASN A 145 17.37 2.59 0.33
C ASN A 145 16.67 3.37 1.48
N GLN A 146 15.61 4.09 1.17
CA GLN A 146 14.83 4.91 2.13
C GLN A 146 13.78 4.10 2.88
N TYR A 147 13.47 2.90 2.41
CA TYR A 147 12.57 1.99 3.10
C TYR A 147 13.01 0.53 2.93
N LYS A 148 12.52 -0.29 3.84
CA LYS A 148 12.71 -1.75 3.81
C LYS A 148 11.35 -2.43 3.79
N LEU A 149 11.22 -3.40 2.89
CA LEU A 149 10.03 -4.22 2.72
C LEU A 149 10.37 -5.66 3.10
N SER A 150 9.55 -6.28 3.97
CA SER A 150 9.81 -7.66 4.40
C SER A 150 8.53 -8.44 4.75
N ASN A 151 8.61 -9.75 4.63
CA ASN A 151 7.51 -10.65 5.00
C ASN A 151 6.20 -10.34 4.28
N PHE A 152 6.24 -10.20 2.96
CA PHE A 152 5.02 -10.09 2.17
C PHE A 152 4.55 -11.49 1.74
N CYS A 153 3.24 -11.64 1.61
CA CYS A 153 2.61 -12.86 1.13
C CYS A 153 1.58 -12.54 0.04
N PHE A 154 1.77 -13.13 -1.13
CA PHE A 154 0.81 -13.12 -2.23
C PHE A 154 0.26 -14.52 -2.39
N ASP A 155 -1.04 -14.71 -2.17
CA ASP A 155 -1.67 -16.02 -2.13
C ASP A 155 -3.01 -16.04 -2.88
N ASN A 156 -3.15 -16.96 -3.82
CA ASN A 156 -4.36 -17.14 -4.62
C ASN A 156 -4.78 -15.85 -5.36
N LEU A 157 -3.89 -15.38 -6.24
CA LEU A 157 -4.13 -14.18 -7.05
C LEU A 157 -4.33 -14.56 -8.51
N ALA A 158 -5.38 -14.06 -9.15
CA ALA A 158 -5.63 -14.15 -10.58
C ALA A 158 -5.70 -12.74 -11.18
N ILE A 159 -4.61 -12.31 -11.79
CA ILE A 159 -4.39 -10.94 -12.24
C ILE A 159 -4.25 -10.90 -13.77
N LYS A 160 -5.01 -10.03 -14.42
CA LYS A 160 -4.78 -9.67 -15.82
C LYS A 160 -4.12 -8.30 -15.88
N ALA A 161 -2.87 -8.24 -16.33
CA ALA A 161 -2.07 -7.01 -16.35
C ALA A 161 -1.72 -6.59 -17.78
N LYS A 162 -1.85 -5.29 -18.09
CA LYS A 162 -1.45 -4.74 -19.39
C LYS A 162 0.05 -4.55 -19.52
N LYS A 163 0.72 -4.26 -18.42
CA LYS A 163 2.16 -3.99 -18.35
C LYS A 163 2.88 -5.09 -17.61
N ASP A 164 3.76 -4.76 -16.72
CA ASP A 164 4.64 -5.69 -16.02
C ASP A 164 3.91 -6.84 -15.33
N VAL A 165 4.24 -8.05 -15.79
CA VAL A 165 3.72 -9.30 -15.23
C VAL A 165 4.70 -9.98 -14.27
N LYS A 166 5.83 -9.33 -14.00
CA LYS A 166 6.86 -9.88 -13.12
C LYS A 166 6.84 -9.19 -11.76
N ILE A 167 7.03 -9.99 -10.73
CA ILE A 167 7.32 -9.53 -9.37
C ILE A 167 8.85 -9.52 -9.22
N ASP A 168 9.43 -8.39 -8.88
CA ASP A 168 10.85 -8.36 -8.51
C ASP A 168 11.01 -8.81 -7.06
N GLU A 169 11.32 -10.09 -6.90
CA GLU A 169 11.47 -10.74 -5.59
C GLU A 169 12.65 -10.18 -4.77
N ASN A 170 13.58 -9.47 -5.41
CA ASN A 170 14.76 -8.90 -4.73
C ASN A 170 14.44 -7.58 -3.97
N ILE A 171 13.24 -7.03 -4.13
CA ILE A 171 12.84 -5.79 -3.46
C ILE A 171 12.28 -6.07 -2.06
N ILE A 172 11.74 -7.26 -1.84
CA ILE A 172 11.08 -7.65 -0.60
C ILE A 172 11.83 -8.80 0.05
N ASP A 173 12.31 -8.59 1.27
CA ASP A 173 12.90 -9.67 2.05
C ASP A 173 11.81 -10.63 2.56
N SER A 174 12.05 -11.94 2.39
CA SER A 174 11.09 -12.97 2.82
C SER A 174 9.71 -12.84 2.15
N LEU A 175 9.71 -12.80 0.82
CA LEU A 175 8.48 -12.83 0.01
C LEU A 175 7.96 -14.26 -0.17
N ILE A 176 6.68 -14.46 0.10
CA ILE A 176 5.96 -15.71 -0.14
C ILE A 176 5.00 -15.54 -1.31
N ILE A 177 5.12 -16.38 -2.33
CA ILE A 177 4.23 -16.41 -3.50
C ILE A 177 3.58 -17.80 -3.59
N ARG A 178 2.24 -17.87 -3.56
CA ARG A 178 1.46 -19.11 -3.66
C ARG A 178 0.28 -18.92 -4.59
N LYS A 179 0.12 -19.82 -5.57
CA LYS A 179 -1.02 -19.81 -6.51
C LYS A 179 -1.26 -18.42 -7.12
N VAL A 180 -0.19 -17.77 -7.56
CA VAL A 180 -0.26 -16.45 -8.20
C VAL A 180 -0.14 -16.63 -9.70
N GLU A 181 -1.17 -16.20 -10.41
CA GLU A 181 -1.22 -16.17 -11.86
C GLU A 181 -1.36 -14.73 -12.33
N ILE A 182 -0.38 -14.25 -13.10
CA ILE A 182 -0.40 -12.93 -13.71
C ILE A 182 -0.33 -13.11 -15.21
N THR A 183 -1.43 -12.85 -15.90
CA THR A 183 -1.54 -12.97 -17.35
C THR A 183 -1.42 -11.60 -18.00
N LYS A 184 -0.54 -11.49 -19.00
CA LYS A 184 -0.44 -10.27 -19.80
C LYS A 184 -1.63 -10.21 -20.77
N VAL A 185 -2.31 -9.07 -20.78
CA VAL A 185 -3.38 -8.76 -21.75
C VAL A 185 -2.96 -7.55 -22.61
N ASN A 186 -3.50 -7.50 -23.82
CA ASN A 186 -3.21 -6.44 -24.79
C ASN A 186 -4.00 -5.16 -24.49
#